data_24bc4e0d6436820e8a672371dce3cb48
#
_entry.id   24bc4e0d6436820e8a672371dce3cb48
#
_cell.length_a   1.000
_cell.length_b   1.000
_cell.length_c   1.000
_cell.angle_alpha   90.00
_cell.angle_beta   90.00
_cell.angle_gamma   90.00
#
_symmetry.space_group_name_H-M   'P 1'
#
loop_
_entity.id
_entity.type
_entity.pdbx_description
1 polymer ?
#
loop_
_entity_poly.entity_id
_entity_poly.type
_entity_poly.pdbx_seq_one_letter_code
_entity_poly.pdbx_strand_id
1 'polypeptide(L)'
;MRVSEKTWTRETVRSELHALLGEHLQASGAPIADSSHLVGDLGVDSLGVMEIVAAIEDSFKLTIPDEALREVNTVADVAVAIEVRLEREGRLAR
;
A
#
# COMPACT_ATOMS: atom_id res chain seq x y z
N MET A 1 -21.74 -17.08 2.32
CA MET A 1 -20.88 -17.13 2.62
C MET A 1 -20.28 -16.17 3.29
N ARG A 2 -19.86 -15.99 3.82
CA ARG A 2 -19.27 -15.26 4.29
C ARG A 2 -18.07 -15.18 4.31
N VAL A 3 -17.89 -14.60 4.16
CA VAL A 3 -16.59 -14.73 3.94
C VAL A 3 -15.82 -14.18 5.02
N SER A 4 -15.26 -14.94 5.82
CA SER A 4 -14.47 -14.50 6.92
C SER A 4 -13.10 -14.07 6.47
N GLU A 5 -12.64 -14.58 5.34
CA GLU A 5 -11.34 -14.20 4.84
C GLU A 5 -11.49 -13.44 3.57
N LYS A 6 -10.87 -12.28 3.52
CA LYS A 6 -10.92 -11.48 2.34
C LYS A 6 -9.85 -11.93 1.37
N THR A 7 -10.25 -12.22 0.16
CA THR A 7 -9.34 -12.51 -0.91
C THR A 7 -9.11 -11.24 -1.71
N TRP A 8 -7.86 -10.86 -1.87
CA TRP A 8 -7.50 -9.64 -2.57
C TRP A 8 -7.18 -9.95 -4.03
N THR A 9 -7.43 -8.99 -4.90
CA THR A 9 -6.96 -9.03 -6.29
C THR A 9 -6.03 -7.84 -6.46
N ARG A 10 -5.27 -7.83 -7.56
CA ARG A 10 -4.40 -6.69 -7.83
C ARG A 10 -5.20 -5.40 -7.91
N GLU A 11 -6.39 -5.49 -8.49
CA GLU A 11 -7.25 -4.32 -8.61
C GLU A 11 -7.70 -3.80 -7.25
N THR A 12 -8.17 -4.70 -6.37
CA THR A 12 -8.63 -4.28 -5.06
C THR A 12 -7.49 -3.82 -4.17
N VAL A 13 -6.29 -4.40 -4.34
CA VAL A 13 -5.12 -3.93 -3.63
C VAL A 13 -4.84 -2.47 -3.98
N ARG A 14 -4.86 -2.14 -5.27
CA ARG A 14 -4.59 -0.78 -5.69
C ARG A 14 -5.67 0.18 -5.25
N SER A 15 -6.93 -0.24 -5.31
CA SER A 15 -8.04 0.60 -4.86
C SER A 15 -7.91 0.91 -3.37
N GLU A 16 -7.62 -0.09 -2.56
CA GLU A 16 -7.47 0.11 -1.13
C GLU A 16 -6.26 0.99 -0.83
N LEU A 17 -5.16 0.75 -1.53
CA LEU A 17 -3.95 1.53 -1.33
C LEU A 17 -4.19 3.01 -1.67
N HIS A 18 -4.85 3.28 -2.77
CA HIS A 18 -5.17 4.67 -3.14
C HIS A 18 -6.07 5.32 -2.10
N ALA A 19 -7.02 4.57 -1.56
CA ALA A 19 -7.89 5.10 -0.52
C ALA A 19 -7.11 5.44 0.75
N LEU A 20 -6.20 4.55 1.15
CA LEU A 20 -5.36 4.79 2.32
C LEU A 20 -4.47 6.01 2.13
N LEU A 21 -3.83 6.10 0.97
CA LEU A 21 -2.97 7.23 0.68
C LEU A 21 -3.76 8.52 0.64
N GLY A 22 -4.96 8.48 0.09
CA GLY A 22 -5.82 9.65 0.04
C GLY A 22 -6.15 10.16 1.43
N GLU A 23 -6.43 9.24 2.36
CA GLU A 23 -6.72 9.63 3.73
C GLU A 23 -5.52 10.25 4.42
N HIS A 24 -4.34 9.68 4.20
CA HIS A 24 -3.14 10.16 4.88
C HIS A 24 -2.56 11.41 4.24
N LEU A 25 -2.85 11.63 2.95
CA LEU A 25 -2.22 12.71 2.20
C LEU A 25 -3.22 13.76 1.73
N GLN A 26 -4.42 13.79 2.31
CA GLN A 26 -5.46 14.69 1.83
C GLN A 26 -5.05 16.15 1.93
N ALA A 27 -4.15 16.48 2.86
CA ALA A 27 -3.72 17.85 3.02
C ALA A 27 -2.82 18.30 1.88
N SER A 28 -2.19 17.38 1.16
CA SER A 28 -1.26 17.76 0.11
C SER A 28 -1.97 18.25 -1.14
N GLY A 29 -3.18 17.74 -1.38
CA GLY A 29 -3.92 18.10 -2.58
C GLY A 29 -3.36 17.57 -3.88
N ALA A 30 -2.26 16.82 -3.82
CA ALA A 30 -1.63 16.31 -5.03
C ALA A 30 -2.38 15.07 -5.52
N PRO A 31 -2.53 14.92 -6.84
CA PRO A 31 -3.14 13.70 -7.36
C PRO A 31 -2.22 12.51 -7.11
N ILE A 32 -2.82 11.38 -6.77
CA ILE A 32 -2.07 10.17 -6.46
C ILE A 32 -2.19 9.22 -7.63
N ALA A 33 -1.05 8.91 -8.24
CA ALA A 33 -1.00 7.98 -9.36
C ALA A 33 -0.03 6.85 -9.00
N ASP A 34 -0.13 5.75 -9.73
CA ASP A 34 0.78 4.63 -9.51
C ASP A 34 2.23 5.04 -9.68
N SER A 35 2.51 5.98 -10.58
CA SER A 35 3.86 6.45 -10.84
C SER A 35 4.32 7.53 -9.86
N SER A 36 3.47 8.00 -8.97
CA SER A 36 3.84 9.04 -8.02
C SER A 36 4.92 8.55 -7.08
N HIS A 37 5.96 9.36 -6.90
CA HIS A 37 6.98 9.08 -5.91
C HIS A 37 6.52 9.55 -4.55
N LEU A 38 6.66 8.71 -3.55
CA LEU A 38 6.15 9.02 -2.22
C LEU A 38 6.80 10.28 -1.65
N VAL A 39 8.13 10.35 -1.75
CA VAL A 39 8.84 11.50 -1.22
C VAL A 39 8.81 12.65 -2.20
N GLY A 40 9.17 12.38 -3.46
CA GLY A 40 9.36 13.45 -4.44
C GLY A 40 8.07 14.11 -4.87
N ASP A 41 7.03 13.31 -5.12
CA ASP A 41 5.78 13.85 -5.66
C ASP A 41 4.74 14.09 -4.57
N LEU A 42 4.70 13.24 -3.57
CA LEU A 42 3.66 13.32 -2.54
C LEU A 42 4.14 13.95 -1.24
N GLY A 43 5.44 14.21 -1.15
CA GLY A 43 5.99 14.91 0.00
C GLY A 43 5.98 14.13 1.30
N VAL A 44 6.01 12.81 1.22
CA VAL A 44 5.97 11.96 2.41
C VAL A 44 7.34 11.94 3.07
N ASP A 45 7.41 12.27 4.35
CA ASP A 45 8.68 12.19 5.09
C ASP A 45 8.81 10.83 5.77
N SER A 46 9.87 10.63 6.54
CA SER A 46 10.13 9.34 7.18
C SER A 46 9.01 8.92 8.12
N LEU A 47 8.49 9.87 8.88
CA LEU A 47 7.40 9.56 9.80
C LEU A 47 6.15 9.21 9.01
N GLY A 48 5.88 9.95 7.94
CA GLY A 48 4.73 9.65 7.07
C GLY A 48 4.81 8.28 6.47
N VAL A 49 6.02 7.85 6.03
CA VAL A 49 6.19 6.51 5.50
C VAL A 49 5.82 5.47 6.55
N MET A 50 6.27 5.65 7.78
CA MET A 50 5.97 4.70 8.85
C MET A 50 4.48 4.65 9.15
N GLU A 51 3.81 5.80 9.11
CA GLU A 51 2.37 5.85 9.35
C GLU A 51 1.60 5.15 8.25
N ILE A 52 2.02 5.34 7.01
CA ILE A 52 1.39 4.67 5.87
C ILE A 52 1.59 3.17 5.96
N VAL A 53 2.81 2.73 6.30
CA VAL A 53 3.10 1.31 6.44
C VAL A 53 2.21 0.69 7.53
N ALA A 54 2.08 1.37 8.66
CA ALA A 54 1.22 0.86 9.73
C ALA A 54 -0.22 0.72 9.27
N ALA A 55 -0.71 1.69 8.51
CA ALA A 55 -2.08 1.63 7.99
C ALA A 55 -2.24 0.48 7.01
N ILE A 56 -1.24 0.24 6.16
CA ILE A 56 -1.26 -0.86 5.21
C ILE A 56 -1.29 -2.20 5.96
N GLU A 57 -0.41 -2.34 6.94
CA GLU A 57 -0.35 -3.59 7.71
C GLU A 57 -1.67 -3.88 8.41
N ASP A 58 -2.29 -2.83 8.92
CA ASP A 58 -3.57 -2.99 9.59
C ASP A 58 -4.69 -3.32 8.60
N SER A 59 -4.72 -2.63 7.47
CA SER A 59 -5.79 -2.80 6.49
C SER A 59 -5.72 -4.15 5.78
N PHE A 60 -4.52 -4.57 5.41
CA PHE A 60 -4.34 -5.82 4.68
C PHE A 60 -4.02 -7.01 5.59
N LYS A 61 -3.83 -6.76 6.89
CA LYS A 61 -3.54 -7.81 7.87
C LYS A 61 -2.29 -8.60 7.47
N LEU A 62 -1.21 -7.87 7.25
CA LEU A 62 0.06 -8.48 6.90
C LEU A 62 1.19 -7.65 7.47
N THR A 63 2.42 -8.16 7.35
CA THR A 63 3.61 -7.46 7.81
C THR A 63 4.52 -7.18 6.63
N ILE A 64 4.99 -5.95 6.53
CA ILE A 64 5.94 -5.56 5.48
C ILE A 64 7.31 -5.42 6.13
N PRO A 65 8.28 -6.26 5.76
CA PRO A 65 9.61 -6.17 6.36
C PRO A 65 10.37 -4.95 5.88
N ASP A 66 11.31 -4.50 6.69
CA ASP A 66 12.09 -3.31 6.38
C ASP A 66 12.82 -3.42 5.06
N GLU A 67 13.30 -4.62 4.71
CA GLU A 67 14.00 -4.80 3.45
C GLU A 67 13.13 -4.48 2.25
N ALA A 68 11.85 -4.84 2.34
CA ALA A 68 10.92 -4.55 1.25
C ALA A 68 10.71 -3.05 1.11
N LEU A 69 10.74 -2.33 2.22
CA LEU A 69 10.53 -0.89 2.21
C LEU A 69 11.69 -0.14 1.58
N ARG A 70 12.89 -0.69 1.65
CA ARG A 70 14.06 -0.01 1.10
C ARG A 70 14.01 0.15 -0.39
N GLU A 71 13.26 -0.70 -1.07
CA GLU A 71 13.18 -0.66 -2.52
C GLU A 71 11.93 0.03 -3.02
N VAL A 72 11.15 0.59 -2.11
CA VAL A 72 9.89 1.24 -2.46
C VAL A 72 10.13 2.72 -2.69
N ASN A 73 9.75 3.21 -3.87
CA ASN A 73 9.86 4.62 -4.21
C ASN A 73 8.53 5.19 -4.66
N THR A 74 7.75 4.42 -5.41
CA THR A 74 6.50 4.90 -5.99
C THR A 74 5.31 4.17 -5.38
N VAL A 75 4.12 4.67 -5.65
CA VAL A 75 2.89 4.01 -5.25
C VAL A 75 2.82 2.61 -5.85
N ALA A 76 3.22 2.45 -7.11
CA ALA A 76 3.24 1.13 -7.75
C ALA A 76 4.16 0.16 -7.00
N ASP A 77 5.30 0.66 -6.52
CA ASP A 77 6.22 -0.20 -5.75
C ASP A 77 5.57 -0.70 -4.47
N VAL A 78 4.80 0.16 -3.81
CA VAL A 78 4.07 -0.23 -2.60
C VAL A 78 3.05 -1.31 -2.93
N ALA A 79 2.31 -1.12 -4.03
CA ALA A 79 1.31 -2.10 -4.44
C ALA A 79 1.94 -3.46 -4.70
N VAL A 80 3.09 -3.47 -5.38
CA VAL A 80 3.80 -4.72 -5.66
C VAL A 80 4.25 -5.40 -4.37
N ALA A 81 4.76 -4.61 -3.42
CA ALA A 81 5.19 -5.19 -2.14
C ALA A 81 4.03 -5.86 -1.41
N ILE A 82 2.85 -5.23 -1.45
CA ILE A 82 1.66 -5.82 -0.83
C ILE A 82 1.25 -7.09 -1.57
N GLU A 83 1.24 -7.04 -2.91
CA GLU A 83 0.82 -8.17 -3.73
C GLU A 83 1.72 -9.39 -3.50
N VAL A 84 3.02 -9.17 -3.41
CA VAL A 84 3.97 -10.24 -3.18
C VAL A 84 3.67 -10.93 -1.83
N ARG A 85 3.42 -10.15 -0.80
CA ARG A 85 3.10 -10.70 0.51
C ARG A 85 1.79 -11.50 0.47
N LEU A 86 0.78 -10.92 -0.15
CA LEU A 86 -0.51 -11.59 -0.23
C LEU A 86 -0.41 -12.89 -1.02
N GLU A 87 0.37 -12.87 -2.08
CA GLU A 87 0.57 -14.06 -2.89
C GLU A 87 1.23 -15.16 -2.09
N ARG A 88 2.25 -14.82 -1.32
CA ARG A 88 2.95 -15.79 -0.48
C ARG A 88 2.02 -16.42 0.55
N GLU A 89 1.03 -15.66 1.00
CA GLU A 89 0.08 -16.14 2.00
C GLU A 89 -1.15 -16.79 1.38
N GLY A 90 -1.19 -16.91 0.06
CA GLY A 90 -2.33 -17.49 -0.62
C GLY A 90 -3.57 -16.62 -0.59
N ARG A 91 -3.40 -15.32 -0.42
CA ARG A 91 -4.51 -14.38 -0.28
C ARG A 91 -4.71 -13.49 -1.50
N LEU A 92 -3.94 -13.69 -2.56
CA LEU A 92 -4.07 -12.89 -3.77
C LEU A 92 -4.67 -13.73 -4.88
N ALA A 93 -5.83 -13.33 -5.35
CA ALA A 93 -6.50 -14.00 -6.46
C ALA A 93 -5.89 -13.55 -7.78
N ARG A 94 -5.96 -14.41 -8.77
CA ARG A 94 -5.43 -14.13 -10.08
C ARG A 94 -6.50 -13.76 -11.08
#